data_17b5dbc589f46ed074b1b6a49d3c4f3e
#
_entry.id   17b5dbc589f46ed074b1b6a49d3c4f3e
#
_cell.length_a   1.000
_cell.length_b   1.000
_cell.length_c   1.000
_cell.angle_alpha   90.00
_cell.angle_beta   90.00
_cell.angle_gamma   90.00
#
_symmetry.space_group_name_H-M   'P 1'
#
loop_
_entity.id
_entity.type
_entity.pdbx_description
1 polymer ?
#
loop_
_entity_poly.entity_id
_entity_poly.type
_entity_poly.pdbx_seq_one_letter_code
_entity_poly.pdbx_strand_id
1 'polypeptide(L)'
;LLRPQEIRDARNNPSVSREQLREIEDRHILRALQRQKDLGFKIITDGELRRSQFMGDFYESVDGLDNDGSIARAWTGQSASGSAGGVALAPPTGLVVDKIRQKKRLTKHEADFLARHAPGDVKMTLPTANQFPAIAYRQGLSERAYATYSDFLWDIVPIIKSEIQALVNEGVTYIQIDAPRYSYYLDPKWREYIRKEMGVSPDDALDEAIRVDNACLEGVQNEGVTLAIHLCRGNSRSRWYAEGGYDPIAEKLFNLLNVQLFLLEYESDRAGTFEPLRFVPRDKGIVLGLISTKLPELEAQDSLLRRIDEASRYVPLDNLALSPQCGFASSLEGNLLTEDEQWQKLQLVTDTARKVWNTT
;
A
#
# COMPACT_ATOMS: atom_id res chain seq x y z
N LEU A 1 -1.13 -9.76 -4.39
CA LEU A 1 -2.00 -10.93 -4.59
C LEU A 1 -2.05 -11.81 -3.36
N LEU A 2 -3.07 -12.70 -3.28
CA LEU A 2 -3.10 -13.77 -2.27
C LEU A 2 -1.89 -14.68 -2.47
N ARG A 3 -1.25 -15.09 -1.36
CA ARG A 3 -0.16 -16.07 -1.42
C ARG A 3 -0.76 -17.45 -1.65
N PRO A 4 -0.36 -18.15 -2.72
CA PRO A 4 -0.75 -19.54 -2.92
C PRO A 4 -0.44 -20.43 -1.70
N GLN A 5 -1.26 -21.45 -1.47
CA GLN A 5 -1.10 -22.32 -0.30
C GLN A 5 0.32 -22.93 -0.24
N GLU A 6 0.87 -23.32 -1.39
CA GLU A 6 2.22 -23.88 -1.49
C GLU A 6 3.30 -22.92 -0.95
N ILE A 7 3.20 -21.61 -1.21
CA ILE A 7 4.12 -20.62 -0.65
C ILE A 7 3.96 -20.51 0.87
N ARG A 8 2.71 -20.51 1.37
CA ARG A 8 2.44 -20.44 2.82
C ARG A 8 2.97 -21.66 3.55
N ASP A 9 2.76 -22.85 2.99
CA ASP A 9 3.24 -24.10 3.56
C ASP A 9 4.76 -24.16 3.55
N ALA A 10 5.39 -23.78 2.45
CA ALA A 10 6.85 -23.74 2.33
C ALA A 10 7.50 -22.78 3.33
N ARG A 11 6.93 -21.60 3.56
CA ARG A 11 7.43 -20.63 4.52
C ARG A 11 7.30 -21.08 5.98
N ASN A 12 6.28 -21.89 6.28
CA ASN A 12 6.04 -22.42 7.62
C ASN A 12 6.77 -23.76 7.86
N ASN A 13 7.42 -24.33 6.87
CA ASN A 13 8.14 -25.58 6.97
C ASN A 13 9.64 -25.36 7.15
N PRO A 14 10.20 -25.60 8.36
CA PRO A 14 11.63 -25.40 8.64
C PRO A 14 12.56 -26.32 7.83
N SER A 15 12.02 -27.36 7.19
CA SER A 15 12.80 -28.27 6.33
C SER A 15 12.98 -27.73 4.91
N VAL A 16 12.25 -26.68 4.50
CA VAL A 16 12.37 -26.05 3.18
C VAL A 16 13.53 -25.06 3.21
N SER A 17 14.52 -25.28 2.35
CA SER A 17 15.65 -24.36 2.22
C SER A 17 15.19 -23.03 1.57
N ARG A 18 16.00 -21.97 1.75
CA ARG A 18 15.76 -20.69 1.08
C ARG A 18 15.75 -20.81 -0.46
N GLU A 19 16.55 -21.68 -1.01
CA GLU A 19 16.60 -21.94 -2.47
C GLU A 19 15.31 -22.60 -2.94
N GLN A 20 14.87 -23.66 -2.24
CA GLN A 20 13.59 -24.33 -2.54
C GLN A 20 12.39 -23.37 -2.43
N LEU A 21 12.37 -22.53 -1.38
CA LEU A 21 11.32 -21.52 -1.25
C LEU A 21 11.37 -20.54 -2.44
N ARG A 22 12.55 -20.10 -2.84
CA ARG A 22 12.73 -19.20 -3.99
C ARG A 22 12.21 -19.82 -5.29
N GLU A 23 12.49 -21.08 -5.56
CA GLU A 23 11.98 -21.81 -6.73
C GLU A 23 10.44 -21.90 -6.75
N ILE A 24 9.84 -22.12 -5.57
CA ILE A 24 8.38 -22.13 -5.42
C ILE A 24 7.80 -20.73 -5.71
N GLU A 25 8.38 -19.69 -5.12
CA GLU A 25 7.97 -18.31 -5.34
C GLU A 25 8.10 -17.90 -6.80
N ASP A 26 9.23 -18.21 -7.45
CA ASP A 26 9.50 -17.90 -8.85
C ASP A 26 8.42 -18.51 -9.77
N ARG A 27 8.10 -19.78 -9.57
CA ARG A 27 7.06 -20.48 -10.35
C ARG A 27 5.69 -19.81 -10.21
N HIS A 28 5.32 -19.40 -9.00
CA HIS A 28 4.05 -18.72 -8.76
C HIS A 28 4.03 -17.28 -9.29
N ILE A 29 5.14 -16.56 -9.20
CA ILE A 29 5.27 -15.22 -9.79
C ILE A 29 5.12 -15.29 -11.31
N LEU A 30 5.80 -16.23 -11.99
CA LEU A 30 5.66 -16.42 -13.44
C LEU A 30 4.20 -16.69 -13.85
N ARG A 31 3.47 -17.51 -13.08
CA ARG A 31 2.03 -17.73 -13.31
C ARG A 31 1.21 -16.45 -13.11
N ALA A 32 1.51 -15.68 -12.07
CA ALA A 32 0.82 -14.42 -11.80
C ALA A 32 1.07 -13.38 -12.90
N LEU A 33 2.31 -13.27 -13.39
CA LEU A 33 2.68 -12.39 -14.50
C LEU A 33 1.91 -12.77 -15.77
N GLN A 34 1.90 -14.07 -16.12
CA GLN A 34 1.17 -14.55 -17.30
C GLN A 34 -0.33 -14.28 -17.17
N ARG A 35 -0.92 -14.56 -16.01
CA ARG A 35 -2.36 -14.36 -15.80
C ARG A 35 -2.77 -12.89 -15.86
N GLN A 36 -1.94 -11.98 -15.35
CA GLN A 36 -2.16 -10.52 -15.50
C GLN A 36 -2.12 -10.12 -16.98
N LYS A 37 -1.14 -10.63 -17.74
CA LYS A 37 -1.05 -10.41 -19.19
C LYS A 37 -2.30 -10.92 -19.93
N ASP A 38 -2.77 -12.12 -19.61
CA ASP A 38 -3.92 -12.76 -20.26
C ASP A 38 -5.23 -11.97 -19.97
N LEU A 39 -5.34 -11.36 -18.80
CA LEU A 39 -6.41 -10.43 -18.44
C LEU A 39 -6.31 -9.09 -19.18
N GLY A 40 -5.15 -8.75 -19.74
CA GLY A 40 -4.91 -7.54 -20.50
C GLY A 40 -4.33 -6.38 -19.69
N PHE A 41 -3.83 -6.61 -18.47
CA PHE A 41 -3.13 -5.57 -17.74
C PHE A 41 -1.86 -5.13 -18.48
N LYS A 42 -1.67 -3.83 -18.63
CA LYS A 42 -0.46 -3.23 -19.21
C LYS A 42 0.63 -3.05 -18.16
N ILE A 43 0.24 -2.67 -16.94
CA ILE A 43 1.12 -2.50 -15.80
C ILE A 43 1.00 -3.74 -14.91
N ILE A 44 2.11 -4.41 -14.69
CA ILE A 44 2.17 -5.76 -14.11
C ILE A 44 3.01 -5.73 -12.83
N THR A 45 2.65 -6.59 -11.85
CA THR A 45 3.40 -6.76 -10.60
C THR A 45 3.75 -8.23 -10.37
N ASP A 46 4.75 -8.51 -9.53
CA ASP A 46 5.04 -9.86 -9.05
C ASP A 46 4.00 -10.39 -8.03
N GLY A 47 2.97 -9.58 -7.73
CA GLY A 47 1.96 -9.88 -6.73
C GLY A 47 2.47 -9.79 -5.29
N GLU A 48 3.70 -9.33 -5.07
CA GLU A 48 4.41 -9.31 -3.78
C GLU A 48 4.49 -10.70 -3.13
N LEU A 49 4.56 -11.75 -3.94
CA LEU A 49 4.48 -13.13 -3.45
C LEU A 49 5.70 -13.52 -2.60
N ARG A 50 6.81 -12.77 -2.70
CA ARG A 50 8.02 -12.95 -1.89
C ARG A 50 7.96 -12.25 -0.53
N ARG A 51 6.99 -11.34 -0.33
CA ARG A 51 6.88 -10.55 0.90
C ARG A 51 6.05 -11.26 1.96
N SER A 52 6.44 -11.15 3.21
CA SER A 52 5.60 -11.54 4.35
C SER A 52 4.50 -10.52 4.64
N GLN A 53 4.78 -9.25 4.33
CA GLN A 53 3.87 -8.10 4.47
C GLN A 53 4.19 -7.02 3.43
N PHE A 54 3.27 -6.08 3.20
CA PHE A 54 3.38 -5.06 2.15
C PHE A 54 4.62 -4.15 2.28
N MET A 55 5.21 -4.00 3.47
CA MET A 55 6.42 -3.20 3.69
C MET A 55 7.70 -3.84 3.13
N GLY A 56 7.57 -5.01 2.50
CA GLY A 56 8.69 -5.71 1.86
C GLY A 56 9.75 -6.14 2.86
N ASP A 57 10.99 -6.08 2.41
CA ASP A 57 12.18 -6.48 3.19
C ASP A 57 12.70 -5.37 4.11
N PHE A 58 11.94 -4.30 4.39
CA PHE A 58 12.45 -3.17 5.16
C PHE A 58 13.13 -3.62 6.47
N TYR A 59 12.45 -4.46 7.24
CA TYR A 59 12.99 -4.95 8.54
C TYR A 59 14.25 -5.78 8.41
N GLU A 60 14.38 -6.53 7.34
CA GLU A 60 15.60 -7.30 7.06
C GLU A 60 16.70 -6.45 6.44
N SER A 61 16.36 -5.28 5.92
CA SER A 61 17.27 -4.40 5.18
C SER A 61 17.92 -3.32 6.03
N VAL A 62 17.48 -3.19 7.27
CA VAL A 62 18.02 -2.21 8.23
C VAL A 62 18.43 -2.86 9.54
N ASP A 63 19.40 -2.24 10.23
CA ASP A 63 19.67 -2.47 11.65
C ASP A 63 18.97 -1.39 12.47
N GLY A 64 18.90 -1.55 13.80
CA GLY A 64 18.33 -0.60 14.75
C GLY A 64 16.91 -0.93 15.19
N LEU A 65 16.32 -2.03 14.68
CA LEU A 65 15.00 -2.52 15.07
C LEU A 65 15.11 -3.77 15.96
N ASP A 66 14.28 -3.80 17.01
CA ASP A 66 13.95 -5.03 17.74
C ASP A 66 12.78 -5.72 17.01
N ASN A 67 13.10 -6.77 16.26
CA ASN A 67 12.14 -7.44 15.36
C ASN A 67 11.05 -8.23 16.11
N ASP A 68 11.22 -8.51 17.39
CA ASP A 68 10.22 -9.21 18.22
C ASP A 68 9.19 -8.25 18.82
N GLY A 69 9.47 -6.93 18.77
CA GLY A 69 8.60 -5.88 19.27
C GLY A 69 7.45 -5.52 18.35
N SER A 70 6.30 -5.15 18.92
CA SER A 70 5.15 -4.63 18.15
C SER A 70 4.35 -3.60 18.94
N ILE A 71 3.65 -2.72 18.21
CA ILE A 71 2.64 -1.83 18.76
C ILE A 71 1.26 -2.41 18.45
N ALA A 72 0.50 -2.75 19.50
CA ALA A 72 -0.84 -3.32 19.36
C ALA A 72 -1.81 -2.33 18.71
N ARG A 73 -2.72 -2.84 17.88
CA ARG A 73 -3.74 -2.04 17.19
C ARG A 73 -5.08 -2.73 17.20
N ALA A 74 -6.14 -1.95 17.42
CA ALA A 74 -7.51 -2.42 17.30
C ALA A 74 -7.94 -2.45 15.82
N TRP A 75 -8.51 -3.56 15.39
CA TRP A 75 -9.05 -3.78 14.05
C TRP A 75 -10.57 -3.97 14.13
N THR A 76 -11.29 -3.44 13.12
CA THR A 76 -12.74 -3.53 12.96
C THR A 76 -13.08 -4.46 11.79
N GLY A 77 -14.26 -5.09 11.81
CA GLY A 77 -14.72 -6.00 10.76
C GLY A 77 -14.82 -7.46 11.23
N GLN A 78 -15.33 -8.33 10.37
CA GLN A 78 -15.52 -9.75 10.69
C GLN A 78 -14.16 -10.45 10.82
N SER A 79 -14.01 -11.25 11.86
CA SER A 79 -12.91 -12.21 11.95
C SER A 79 -13.35 -13.55 11.33
N ALA A 80 -12.38 -14.38 10.92
CA ALA A 80 -12.65 -15.75 10.46
C ALA A 80 -13.39 -16.61 11.51
N SER A 81 -13.40 -16.20 12.78
CA SER A 81 -14.12 -16.86 13.89
C SER A 81 -15.49 -16.25 14.20
N GLY A 82 -15.99 -15.29 13.37
CA GLY A 82 -17.30 -14.67 13.54
C GLY A 82 -17.41 -13.66 14.71
N SER A 83 -16.35 -13.37 15.44
CA SER A 83 -16.37 -12.36 16.51
C SER A 83 -16.13 -10.97 15.92
N ALA A 84 -17.09 -10.06 16.13
CA ALA A 84 -16.97 -8.66 15.78
C ALA A 84 -15.99 -7.97 16.73
N GLY A 85 -14.95 -7.38 16.18
CA GLY A 85 -14.04 -6.47 16.87
C GLY A 85 -13.13 -7.12 17.92
N GLY A 86 -11.85 -6.91 17.81
CA GLY A 86 -10.87 -7.33 18.81
C GLY A 86 -9.53 -6.62 18.60
N VAL A 87 -8.79 -6.42 19.68
CA VAL A 87 -7.38 -6.05 19.59
C VAL A 87 -6.66 -7.27 19.00
N ALA A 88 -6.33 -7.21 17.73
CA ALA A 88 -5.37 -8.14 17.16
C ALA A 88 -3.99 -7.53 17.35
N LEU A 89 -3.06 -8.28 17.94
CA LEU A 89 -1.65 -7.97 17.83
C LEU A 89 -1.33 -7.91 16.33
N ALA A 90 -0.84 -6.76 15.88
CA ALA A 90 -0.22 -6.71 14.56
C ALA A 90 0.96 -7.71 14.57
N PRO A 91 1.29 -8.35 13.44
CA PRO A 91 2.56 -9.07 13.34
C PRO A 91 3.70 -8.17 13.82
N PRO A 92 4.79 -8.73 14.36
CA PRO A 92 5.93 -7.95 14.81
C PRO A 92 6.33 -6.93 13.73
N THR A 93 6.28 -5.65 14.10
CA THR A 93 6.61 -4.55 13.17
C THR A 93 8.00 -3.98 13.44
N GLY A 94 8.72 -4.57 14.39
CA GLY A 94 9.98 -4.04 14.90
C GLY A 94 9.77 -2.77 15.73
N LEU A 95 10.45 -2.66 16.85
CA LEU A 95 10.52 -1.39 17.60
C LEU A 95 11.89 -0.78 17.38
N VAL A 96 11.94 0.52 17.16
CA VAL A 96 13.22 1.21 17.04
C VAL A 96 13.90 1.30 18.42
N VAL A 97 15.08 0.72 18.51
CA VAL A 97 15.89 0.62 19.75
C VAL A 97 17.29 1.19 19.59
N ASP A 98 17.73 1.42 18.35
CA ASP A 98 18.99 2.06 17.98
C ASP A 98 18.81 2.87 16.69
N LYS A 99 19.81 3.62 16.27
CA LYS A 99 19.82 4.34 15.00
C LYS A 99 19.67 3.40 13.81
N ILE A 100 18.74 3.72 12.92
CA ILE A 100 18.49 2.93 11.71
C ILE A 100 19.68 3.05 10.76
N ARG A 101 20.14 1.92 10.25
CA ARG A 101 21.21 1.84 9.26
C ARG A 101 20.86 0.83 8.19
N GLN A 102 20.85 1.26 6.95
CA GLN A 102 20.59 0.39 5.81
C GLN A 102 21.75 -0.60 5.58
N LYS A 103 21.45 -1.88 5.43
CA LYS A 103 22.39 -2.98 5.15
C LYS A 103 22.33 -3.46 3.70
N LYS A 104 21.14 -3.49 3.12
CA LYS A 104 20.88 -3.96 1.76
C LYS A 104 19.75 -3.16 1.11
N ARG A 105 19.59 -3.30 -0.20
CA ARG A 105 18.47 -2.78 -0.96
C ARG A 105 17.16 -3.43 -0.52
N LEU A 106 16.05 -2.65 -0.55
CA LEU A 106 14.74 -3.10 -0.08
C LEU A 106 14.08 -4.10 -1.05
N THR A 107 14.17 -3.83 -2.37
CA THR A 107 13.38 -4.54 -3.38
C THR A 107 14.22 -5.12 -4.53
N LYS A 108 15.57 -5.09 -4.42
CA LYS A 108 16.44 -5.49 -5.53
C LYS A 108 16.12 -6.86 -6.12
N HIS A 109 15.86 -7.87 -5.30
CA HIS A 109 15.58 -9.22 -5.76
C HIS A 109 14.22 -9.35 -6.48
N GLU A 110 13.27 -8.47 -6.19
CA GLU A 110 11.99 -8.36 -6.90
C GLU A 110 12.20 -7.65 -8.24
N ALA A 111 12.88 -6.50 -8.23
CA ALA A 111 13.18 -5.73 -9.43
C ALA A 111 14.01 -6.53 -10.44
N ASP A 112 15.08 -7.21 -9.99
CA ASP A 112 15.91 -8.08 -10.85
C ASP A 112 15.10 -9.23 -11.49
N PHE A 113 14.11 -9.78 -10.77
CA PHE A 113 13.26 -10.84 -11.31
C PHE A 113 12.27 -10.29 -12.34
N LEU A 114 11.61 -9.19 -12.02
CA LEU A 114 10.65 -8.54 -12.92
C LEU A 114 11.33 -8.03 -14.20
N ALA A 115 12.50 -7.43 -14.10
CA ALA A 115 13.26 -6.97 -15.27
C ALA A 115 13.55 -8.09 -16.29
N ARG A 116 13.68 -9.35 -15.83
CA ARG A 116 13.94 -10.51 -16.68
C ARG A 116 12.69 -11.20 -17.21
N HIS A 117 11.58 -11.11 -16.49
CA HIS A 117 10.42 -11.99 -16.71
C HIS A 117 9.11 -11.27 -16.96
N ALA A 118 9.01 -9.97 -16.64
CA ALA A 118 7.76 -9.24 -16.82
C ALA A 118 7.44 -9.09 -18.32
N PRO A 119 6.22 -9.42 -18.74
CA PRO A 119 5.80 -9.32 -20.14
C PRO A 119 5.31 -7.92 -20.55
N GLY A 120 5.43 -6.91 -19.70
CA GLY A 120 4.99 -5.53 -19.91
C GLY A 120 5.61 -4.58 -18.87
N ASP A 121 5.07 -3.37 -18.76
CA ASP A 121 5.52 -2.37 -17.81
C ASP A 121 5.32 -2.84 -16.37
N VAL A 122 6.29 -2.53 -15.52
CA VAL A 122 6.35 -3.02 -14.15
C VAL A 122 6.00 -1.90 -13.17
N LYS A 123 5.09 -2.23 -12.23
CA LYS A 123 4.88 -1.41 -11.04
C LYS A 123 5.61 -2.01 -9.85
N MET A 124 6.43 -1.19 -9.18
CA MET A 124 7.06 -1.51 -7.91
C MET A 124 6.37 -0.74 -6.78
N THR A 125 6.23 -1.40 -5.62
CA THR A 125 5.61 -0.81 -4.43
C THR A 125 6.61 -0.69 -3.29
N LEU A 126 6.56 0.42 -2.56
CA LEU A 126 7.38 0.71 -1.38
C LEU A 126 6.49 1.30 -0.27
N PRO A 127 6.79 1.06 1.01
CA PRO A 127 6.13 1.81 2.08
C PRO A 127 6.56 3.28 2.06
N THR A 128 5.68 4.19 2.50
CA THR A 128 6.09 5.57 2.79
C THR A 128 6.94 5.64 4.05
N ALA A 129 7.79 6.66 4.18
CA ALA A 129 8.51 6.92 5.43
C ALA A 129 7.56 7.19 6.59
N ASN A 130 6.45 7.89 6.33
CA ASN A 130 5.39 8.18 7.31
C ASN A 130 4.72 6.93 7.91
N GLN A 131 4.90 5.74 7.30
CA GLN A 131 4.39 4.48 7.84
C GLN A 131 5.04 4.09 9.18
N PHE A 132 6.33 4.33 9.35
CA PHE A 132 7.14 3.69 10.37
C PHE A 132 6.98 4.26 11.78
N PRO A 133 6.92 5.58 12.04
CA PRO A 133 6.84 6.09 13.41
C PRO A 133 5.66 5.52 14.20
N ALA A 134 4.50 5.41 13.58
CA ALA A 134 3.30 4.91 14.25
C ALA A 134 3.31 3.39 14.55
N ILE A 135 4.28 2.64 14.02
CA ILE A 135 4.38 1.18 14.20
C ILE A 135 5.69 0.75 14.85
N ALA A 136 6.70 1.60 14.85
CA ALA A 136 8.04 1.27 15.31
C ALA A 136 8.56 2.21 16.41
N TYR A 137 8.08 3.47 16.51
CA TYR A 137 8.47 4.39 17.55
C TYR A 137 7.59 4.22 18.79
N ARG A 138 8.16 3.84 19.90
CA ARG A 138 7.47 3.65 21.19
C ARG A 138 8.07 4.56 22.23
N GLN A 139 7.22 5.45 22.77
CA GLN A 139 7.59 6.35 23.86
C GLN A 139 8.07 5.57 25.09
N GLY A 140 9.11 6.05 25.76
CA GLY A 140 9.77 5.36 26.88
C GLY A 140 10.83 4.31 26.46
N LEU A 141 10.92 3.98 25.16
CA LEU A 141 11.91 3.02 24.65
C LEU A 141 12.77 3.65 23.53
N SER A 142 12.11 4.21 22.53
CA SER A 142 12.76 4.64 21.30
C SER A 142 13.54 5.94 21.43
N GLU A 143 13.30 6.73 22.48
CA GLU A 143 14.01 7.99 22.75
C GLU A 143 15.51 7.78 23.00
N ARG A 144 15.93 6.57 23.29
CA ARG A 144 17.36 6.23 23.39
C ARG A 144 18.08 6.34 22.05
N ALA A 145 17.35 6.08 20.97
CA ALA A 145 17.85 6.15 19.60
C ALA A 145 17.54 7.49 18.95
N TYR A 146 16.30 7.98 19.13
CA TYR A 146 15.78 9.20 18.50
C TYR A 146 14.99 10.01 19.53
N ALA A 147 15.40 11.26 19.77
CA ALA A 147 14.76 12.12 20.77
C ALA A 147 13.25 12.31 20.51
N THR A 148 12.85 12.33 19.25
CA THR A 148 11.46 12.48 18.81
C THR A 148 11.10 11.46 17.72
N TYR A 149 9.80 11.21 17.53
CA TYR A 149 9.34 10.42 16.40
C TYR A 149 9.69 11.07 15.04
N SER A 150 9.76 12.40 15.02
CA SER A 150 10.14 13.17 13.83
C SER A 150 11.60 12.90 13.43
N ASP A 151 12.53 12.85 14.40
CA ASP A 151 13.92 12.50 14.12
C ASP A 151 14.05 11.11 13.48
N PHE A 152 13.27 10.14 13.97
CA PHE A 152 13.21 8.81 13.40
C PHE A 152 12.60 8.82 11.99
N LEU A 153 11.51 9.56 11.80
CA LEU A 153 10.82 9.69 10.52
C LEU A 153 11.75 10.22 9.43
N TRP A 154 12.52 11.30 9.72
CA TRP A 154 13.45 11.89 8.77
C TRP A 154 14.68 11.02 8.47
N ASP A 155 15.08 10.16 9.39
CA ASP A 155 16.21 9.22 9.20
C ASP A 155 15.84 8.04 8.25
N ILE A 156 14.54 7.79 8.02
CA ILE A 156 14.04 6.83 7.05
C ILE A 156 14.07 7.38 5.61
N VAL A 157 13.92 8.69 5.44
CA VAL A 157 13.84 9.34 4.12
C VAL A 157 14.98 8.92 3.17
N PRO A 158 16.27 8.98 3.56
CA PRO A 158 17.35 8.59 2.65
C PRO A 158 17.27 7.12 2.21
N ILE A 159 16.73 6.23 3.03
CA ILE A 159 16.57 4.81 2.71
C ILE A 159 15.54 4.62 1.60
N ILE A 160 14.35 5.20 1.77
CA ILE A 160 13.27 5.12 0.76
C ILE A 160 13.68 5.85 -0.52
N LYS A 161 14.24 7.07 -0.41
CA LYS A 161 14.70 7.86 -1.55
C LYS A 161 15.75 7.10 -2.38
N SER A 162 16.74 6.48 -1.73
CA SER A 162 17.77 5.73 -2.42
C SER A 162 17.22 4.51 -3.16
N GLU A 163 16.22 3.84 -2.57
CA GLU A 163 15.56 2.70 -3.23
C GLU A 163 14.74 3.15 -4.45
N ILE A 164 13.97 4.23 -4.34
CA ILE A 164 13.22 4.81 -5.46
C ILE A 164 14.18 5.18 -6.61
N GLN A 165 15.27 5.89 -6.29
CA GLN A 165 16.28 6.28 -7.29
C GLN A 165 16.92 5.08 -7.97
N ALA A 166 17.19 4.01 -7.21
CA ALA A 166 17.77 2.80 -7.77
C ALA A 166 16.79 2.08 -8.70
N LEU A 167 15.51 1.99 -8.35
CA LEU A 167 14.46 1.42 -9.20
C LEU A 167 14.31 2.19 -10.52
N VAL A 168 14.29 3.52 -10.46
CA VAL A 168 14.25 4.37 -11.67
C VAL A 168 15.48 4.14 -12.55
N ASN A 169 16.68 4.08 -11.98
CA ASN A 169 17.90 3.80 -12.70
C ASN A 169 17.94 2.39 -13.33
N GLU A 170 17.19 1.44 -12.76
CA GLU A 170 17.00 0.06 -13.26
C GLU A 170 15.87 -0.02 -14.31
N GLY A 171 15.23 1.10 -14.66
CA GLY A 171 14.22 1.19 -15.71
C GLY A 171 12.79 0.95 -15.26
N VAL A 172 12.50 0.98 -13.96
CA VAL A 172 11.13 0.93 -13.45
C VAL A 172 10.42 2.25 -13.76
N THR A 173 9.30 2.17 -14.46
CA THR A 173 8.53 3.34 -14.92
C THR A 173 7.31 3.65 -14.08
N TYR A 174 6.94 2.79 -13.12
CA TYR A 174 5.80 3.02 -12.22
C TYR A 174 6.20 2.66 -10.78
N ILE A 175 6.21 3.64 -9.91
CA ILE A 175 6.50 3.47 -8.47
C ILE A 175 5.30 3.93 -7.66
N GLN A 176 4.79 3.02 -6.84
CA GLN A 176 3.70 3.30 -5.90
C GLN A 176 4.25 3.29 -4.47
N ILE A 177 4.03 4.36 -3.72
CA ILE A 177 4.27 4.37 -2.28
C ILE A 177 2.97 4.05 -1.54
N ASP A 178 3.04 3.10 -0.61
CA ASP A 178 1.88 2.64 0.16
C ASP A 178 1.81 3.39 1.48
N ALA A 179 0.73 4.16 1.66
CA ALA A 179 0.58 5.15 2.71
C ALA A 179 -0.69 4.96 3.55
N PRO A 180 -0.93 3.80 4.18
CA PRO A 180 -2.14 3.58 4.97
C PRO A 180 -2.25 4.52 6.18
N ARG A 181 -1.14 5.16 6.59
CA ARG A 181 -1.12 6.09 7.73
C ARG A 181 -1.82 7.41 7.50
N TYR A 182 -2.03 7.82 6.25
CA TYR A 182 -2.86 8.99 6.00
C TYR A 182 -4.30 8.83 6.52
N SER A 183 -4.78 7.61 6.71
CA SER A 183 -6.05 7.34 7.37
C SER A 183 -6.12 7.80 8.83
N TYR A 184 -4.98 7.99 9.50
CA TYR A 184 -4.94 8.55 10.85
C TYR A 184 -5.35 10.02 10.91
N TYR A 185 -5.21 10.73 9.80
CA TYR A 185 -5.62 12.13 9.70
C TYR A 185 -7.09 12.30 9.28
N LEU A 186 -7.75 11.21 8.82
CA LEU A 186 -9.16 11.21 8.44
C LEU A 186 -10.09 10.92 9.63
N ASP A 187 -9.76 9.89 10.38
CA ASP A 187 -10.59 9.31 11.42
C ASP A 187 -10.45 10.09 12.74
N PRO A 188 -11.55 10.60 13.33
CA PRO A 188 -11.50 11.35 14.60
C PRO A 188 -10.81 10.59 15.73
N LYS A 189 -10.99 9.26 15.80
CA LYS A 189 -10.33 8.40 16.78
C LYS A 189 -8.81 8.45 16.67
N TRP A 190 -8.30 8.38 15.43
CA TRP A 190 -6.86 8.40 15.18
C TRP A 190 -6.28 9.81 15.27
N ARG A 191 -7.03 10.84 14.95
CA ARG A 191 -6.64 12.24 15.21
C ARG A 191 -6.47 12.49 16.71
N GLU A 192 -7.34 11.91 17.55
CA GLU A 192 -7.19 11.99 19.01
C GLU A 192 -5.97 11.19 19.50
N TYR A 193 -5.70 10.02 18.92
CA TYR A 193 -4.48 9.25 19.18
C TYR A 193 -3.22 10.08 18.90
N ILE A 194 -3.15 10.77 17.76
CA ILE A 194 -2.02 11.65 17.43
C ILE A 194 -1.82 12.73 18.51
N ARG A 195 -2.89 13.38 18.96
CA ARG A 195 -2.80 14.40 20.03
C ARG A 195 -2.28 13.82 21.34
N LYS A 196 -2.81 12.68 21.77
CA LYS A 196 -2.53 12.11 23.10
C LYS A 196 -1.24 11.33 23.16
N GLU A 197 -1.00 10.46 22.18
CA GLU A 197 0.11 9.51 22.21
C GLU A 197 1.37 10.04 21.50
N MET A 198 1.18 10.90 20.51
CA MET A 198 2.31 11.51 19.79
C MET A 198 2.62 12.94 20.24
N GLY A 199 1.69 13.58 20.99
CA GLY A 199 1.89 14.91 21.57
C GLY A 199 1.91 16.06 20.55
N VAL A 200 1.37 15.84 19.33
CA VAL A 200 1.37 16.81 18.24
C VAL A 200 -0.03 17.08 17.69
N SER A 201 -0.21 18.22 17.04
CA SER A 201 -1.43 18.50 16.30
C SER A 201 -1.56 17.55 15.11
N PRO A 202 -2.73 16.94 14.84
CA PRO A 202 -2.94 16.11 13.65
C PRO A 202 -2.70 16.86 12.33
N ASP A 203 -2.91 18.16 12.30
CA ASP A 203 -2.70 18.98 11.12
C ASP A 203 -1.21 19.26 10.88
N ASP A 204 -0.44 19.50 11.95
CA ASP A 204 1.03 19.61 11.87
C ASP A 204 1.67 18.27 11.49
N ALA A 205 1.16 17.16 12.03
CA ALA A 205 1.61 15.82 11.69
C ALA A 205 1.30 15.46 10.22
N LEU A 206 0.16 15.89 9.68
CA LEU A 206 -0.16 15.76 8.26
C LEU A 206 0.81 16.58 7.39
N ASP A 207 1.08 17.83 7.77
CA ASP A 207 2.00 18.70 7.05
C ASP A 207 3.43 18.12 7.03
N GLU A 208 3.86 17.52 8.14
CA GLU A 208 5.14 16.83 8.21
C GLU A 208 5.16 15.55 7.36
N ALA A 209 4.10 14.75 7.39
CA ALA A 209 3.98 13.55 6.58
C ALA A 209 4.11 13.86 5.08
N ILE A 210 3.42 14.89 4.61
CA ILE A 210 3.52 15.33 3.20
C ILE A 210 4.95 15.80 2.86
N ARG A 211 5.60 16.57 3.73
CA ARG A 211 6.99 17.03 3.52
C ARG A 211 7.97 15.87 3.43
N VAL A 212 7.81 14.88 4.30
CA VAL A 212 8.68 13.70 4.37
C VAL A 212 8.50 12.82 3.16
N ASP A 213 7.24 12.54 2.76
CA ASP A 213 6.97 11.73 1.58
C ASP A 213 7.45 12.46 0.30
N ASN A 214 7.30 13.77 0.21
CA ASN A 214 7.90 14.56 -0.88
C ASN A 214 9.44 14.49 -0.90
N ALA A 215 10.09 14.50 0.26
CA ALA A 215 11.54 14.36 0.34
C ALA A 215 12.03 12.98 -0.15
N CYS A 216 11.23 11.92 0.06
CA CYS A 216 11.50 10.60 -0.52
C CYS A 216 11.42 10.59 -2.05
N LEU A 217 10.54 11.42 -2.63
CA LEU A 217 10.29 11.49 -4.08
C LEU A 217 11.17 12.52 -4.80
N GLU A 218 11.93 13.32 -4.07
CA GLU A 218 12.74 14.39 -4.63
C GLU A 218 13.86 13.86 -5.55
N GLY A 219 14.00 14.46 -6.74
CA GLY A 219 15.03 14.11 -7.73
C GLY A 219 14.68 12.94 -8.65
N VAL A 220 13.50 12.31 -8.47
CA VAL A 220 13.03 11.19 -9.33
C VAL A 220 11.83 11.59 -10.20
N GLN A 221 11.43 12.85 -10.17
CA GLN A 221 10.35 13.41 -11.00
C GLN A 221 10.87 13.65 -12.42
N ASN A 222 11.11 12.57 -13.14
CA ASN A 222 11.59 12.61 -14.52
C ASN A 222 10.46 12.27 -15.50
N GLU A 223 10.57 12.78 -16.72
CA GLU A 223 9.70 12.35 -17.82
C GLU A 223 9.79 10.81 -17.98
N GLY A 224 8.65 10.14 -18.01
CA GLY A 224 8.55 8.69 -18.18
C GLY A 224 8.46 7.87 -16.90
N VAL A 225 8.50 8.48 -15.70
CA VAL A 225 8.26 7.78 -14.42
C VAL A 225 6.95 8.23 -13.81
N THR A 226 6.05 7.30 -13.58
CA THR A 226 4.80 7.53 -12.83
C THR A 226 5.04 7.32 -11.35
N LEU A 227 4.91 8.37 -10.55
CA LEU A 227 4.90 8.30 -9.10
C LEU A 227 3.45 8.29 -8.61
N ALA A 228 3.12 7.31 -7.80
CA ALA A 228 1.77 7.11 -7.27
C ALA A 228 1.78 6.89 -5.76
N ILE A 229 0.67 7.23 -5.10
CA ILE A 229 0.46 6.94 -3.69
C ILE A 229 -0.83 6.16 -3.48
N HIS A 230 -0.78 5.10 -2.66
CA HIS A 230 -1.96 4.35 -2.26
C HIS A 230 -2.38 4.70 -0.83
N LEU A 231 -3.64 5.08 -0.68
CA LEU A 231 -4.28 5.38 0.60
C LEU A 231 -5.44 4.42 0.85
N CYS A 232 -5.34 3.66 1.93
CA CYS A 232 -6.43 2.81 2.40
C CYS A 232 -6.76 3.09 3.89
N ARG A 233 -7.66 2.29 4.44
CA ARG A 233 -8.07 2.38 5.86
C ARG A 233 -7.64 1.16 6.66
N GLY A 234 -6.62 0.49 6.16
CA GLY A 234 -6.10 -0.76 6.71
C GLY A 234 -6.68 -1.99 6.02
N ASN A 235 -5.84 -3.02 5.96
CA ASN A 235 -6.21 -4.30 5.36
C ASN A 235 -5.45 -5.43 6.06
N SER A 236 -6.13 -6.15 6.93
CA SER A 236 -5.57 -7.33 7.62
C SER A 236 -6.64 -8.39 7.76
N ARG A 237 -6.54 -9.45 6.96
CA ARG A 237 -7.54 -10.53 6.92
C ARG A 237 -8.96 -9.96 6.77
N SER A 238 -9.17 -9.12 5.74
CA SER A 238 -10.42 -8.42 5.43
C SER A 238 -10.86 -7.35 6.46
N ARG A 239 -10.08 -7.08 7.53
CA ARG A 239 -10.40 -6.08 8.55
C ARG A 239 -9.75 -4.73 8.22
N TRP A 240 -10.27 -3.66 8.85
CA TRP A 240 -9.74 -2.29 8.76
C TRP A 240 -9.58 -1.68 10.16
N TYR A 241 -8.87 -0.57 10.27
CA TYR A 241 -8.63 0.10 11.55
C TYR A 241 -9.08 1.57 11.57
N ALA A 242 -9.38 2.15 10.41
CA ALA A 242 -9.81 3.55 10.29
C ALA A 242 -11.05 3.67 9.39
N GLU A 243 -11.80 4.74 9.60
CA GLU A 243 -12.98 5.11 8.82
C GLU A 243 -12.97 6.63 8.56
N GLY A 244 -13.74 7.10 7.59
CA GLY A 244 -13.89 8.51 7.27
C GLY A 244 -13.57 8.85 5.82
N GLY A 245 -14.22 9.89 5.29
CA GLY A 245 -13.98 10.47 3.98
C GLY A 245 -12.64 11.22 3.92
N TYR A 246 -12.23 11.60 2.71
CA TYR A 246 -10.96 12.30 2.50
C TYR A 246 -11.03 13.81 2.82
N ASP A 247 -12.22 14.37 3.12
CA ASP A 247 -12.43 15.80 3.35
C ASP A 247 -11.39 16.47 4.27
N PRO A 248 -11.00 15.88 5.42
CA PRO A 248 -10.06 16.54 6.33
C PRO A 248 -8.67 16.77 5.77
N ILE A 249 -8.26 16.03 4.73
CA ILE A 249 -6.90 16.06 4.19
C ILE A 249 -6.83 16.40 2.70
N ALA A 250 -7.94 16.33 1.99
CA ALA A 250 -7.98 16.35 0.52
C ALA A 250 -7.28 17.56 -0.09
N GLU A 251 -7.58 18.76 0.38
CA GLU A 251 -7.00 19.99 -0.16
C GLU A 251 -5.47 20.01 -0.02
N LYS A 252 -4.96 19.71 1.19
CA LYS A 252 -3.50 19.65 1.42
C LYS A 252 -2.86 18.49 0.65
N LEU A 253 -3.45 17.29 0.75
CA LEU A 253 -2.88 16.09 0.16
C LEU A 253 -2.74 16.21 -1.36
N PHE A 254 -3.86 16.54 -2.04
CA PHE A 254 -3.86 16.56 -3.50
C PHE A 254 -3.02 17.69 -4.10
N ASN A 255 -2.93 18.84 -3.42
CA ASN A 255 -2.17 19.98 -3.92
C ASN A 255 -0.69 19.95 -3.55
N LEU A 256 -0.32 19.39 -2.39
CA LEU A 256 1.04 19.50 -1.87
C LEU A 256 1.89 18.24 -2.08
N LEU A 257 1.28 17.06 -2.25
CA LEU A 257 2.05 15.83 -2.45
C LEU A 257 2.49 15.70 -3.92
N ASN A 258 3.78 15.47 -4.14
CA ASN A 258 4.42 15.44 -5.45
C ASN A 258 4.29 14.08 -6.15
N VAL A 259 3.07 13.61 -6.37
CA VAL A 259 2.75 12.40 -7.14
C VAL A 259 1.82 12.74 -8.30
N GLN A 260 1.83 11.91 -9.35
CA GLN A 260 0.92 12.02 -10.49
C GLN A 260 -0.40 11.31 -10.24
N LEU A 261 -0.40 10.20 -9.47
CA LEU A 261 -1.59 9.38 -9.26
C LEU A 261 -1.88 9.14 -7.77
N PHE A 262 -3.15 9.22 -7.42
CA PHE A 262 -3.64 8.81 -6.10
C PHE A 262 -4.54 7.59 -6.24
N LEU A 263 -4.18 6.48 -5.61
CA LEU A 263 -4.97 5.25 -5.55
C LEU A 263 -5.79 5.28 -4.25
N LEU A 264 -7.08 5.52 -4.37
CA LEU A 264 -7.95 5.84 -3.25
C LEU A 264 -8.98 4.73 -3.01
N GLU A 265 -9.12 4.29 -1.75
CA GLU A 265 -10.16 3.36 -1.32
C GLU A 265 -11.53 4.03 -1.33
N TYR A 266 -12.47 3.49 -2.13
CA TYR A 266 -13.84 3.99 -2.26
C TYR A 266 -14.90 2.87 -2.38
N GLU A 267 -14.60 1.62 -2.06
CA GLU A 267 -15.48 0.47 -2.28
C GLU A 267 -16.71 0.44 -1.35
N SER A 268 -16.74 1.25 -0.30
CA SER A 268 -17.83 1.26 0.67
C SER A 268 -18.07 2.65 1.25
N ASP A 269 -19.21 2.83 1.93
CA ASP A 269 -19.61 4.08 2.62
C ASP A 269 -18.59 4.53 3.69
N ARG A 270 -17.74 3.61 4.16
CA ARG A 270 -16.61 3.88 5.07
C ARG A 270 -15.65 4.94 4.50
N ALA A 271 -15.55 5.03 3.19
CA ALA A 271 -14.67 5.97 2.50
C ALA A 271 -15.30 7.36 2.26
N GLY A 272 -16.56 7.55 2.60
CA GLY A 272 -17.28 8.80 2.33
C GLY A 272 -17.67 8.97 0.86
N THR A 273 -17.86 10.20 0.44
CA THR A 273 -18.29 10.60 -0.91
C THR A 273 -17.11 10.97 -1.81
N PHE A 274 -17.38 11.20 -3.10
CA PHE A 274 -16.37 11.71 -4.06
C PHE A 274 -16.19 13.23 -4.01
N GLU A 275 -16.93 13.95 -3.18
CA GLU A 275 -16.83 15.41 -3.07
C GLU A 275 -15.41 15.93 -2.81
N PRO A 276 -14.56 15.27 -1.99
CA PRO A 276 -13.16 15.65 -1.80
C PRO A 276 -12.33 15.72 -3.09
N LEU A 277 -12.72 14.99 -4.13
CA LEU A 277 -12.03 14.99 -5.44
C LEU A 277 -12.07 16.36 -6.14
N ARG A 278 -12.95 17.29 -5.72
CA ARG A 278 -12.95 18.67 -6.23
C ARG A 278 -11.64 19.42 -6.03
N PHE A 279 -10.81 18.97 -5.08
CA PHE A 279 -9.50 19.56 -4.80
C PHE A 279 -8.35 18.97 -5.65
N VAL A 280 -8.62 17.97 -6.48
CA VAL A 280 -7.59 17.32 -7.32
C VAL A 280 -7.17 18.27 -8.43
N PRO A 281 -5.86 18.60 -8.55
CA PRO A 281 -5.33 19.36 -9.66
C PRO A 281 -5.56 18.66 -11.00
N ARG A 282 -5.73 19.43 -12.08
CA ARG A 282 -6.05 18.90 -13.42
C ARG A 282 -4.97 18.03 -14.04
N ASP A 283 -3.75 18.18 -13.60
CA ASP A 283 -2.56 17.43 -14.03
C ASP A 283 -2.34 16.13 -13.26
N LYS A 284 -3.23 15.82 -12.30
CA LYS A 284 -3.16 14.60 -11.49
C LYS A 284 -4.30 13.65 -11.79
N GLY A 285 -4.05 12.36 -11.61
CA GLY A 285 -5.04 11.31 -11.81
C GLY A 285 -5.48 10.62 -10.52
N ILE A 286 -6.68 10.04 -10.57
CA ILE A 286 -7.27 9.26 -9.50
C ILE A 286 -7.53 7.84 -9.97
N VAL A 287 -7.02 6.87 -9.24
CA VAL A 287 -7.36 5.46 -9.40
C VAL A 287 -8.43 5.12 -8.37
N LEU A 288 -9.63 4.89 -8.84
CA LEU A 288 -10.80 4.59 -8.02
C LEU A 288 -10.77 3.13 -7.54
N GLY A 289 -10.48 2.92 -6.29
CA GLY A 289 -10.54 1.61 -5.62
C GLY A 289 -11.97 1.23 -5.28
N LEU A 290 -12.76 0.83 -6.29
CA LEU A 290 -14.19 0.52 -6.15
C LEU A 290 -14.49 -0.96 -5.92
N ILE A 291 -13.53 -1.84 -6.17
CA ILE A 291 -13.72 -3.29 -6.04
C ILE A 291 -13.12 -3.77 -4.74
N SER A 292 -13.95 -4.36 -3.89
CA SER A 292 -13.53 -4.83 -2.57
C SER A 292 -12.57 -6.02 -2.67
N THR A 293 -11.47 -5.94 -1.91
CA THR A 293 -10.61 -7.10 -1.66
C THR A 293 -10.90 -7.77 -0.31
N LYS A 294 -11.94 -7.31 0.39
CA LYS A 294 -12.30 -7.80 1.72
C LYS A 294 -13.42 -8.83 1.69
N LEU A 295 -14.25 -8.79 0.65
CA LEU A 295 -15.43 -9.64 0.48
C LEU A 295 -15.31 -10.43 -0.83
N PRO A 296 -15.78 -11.69 -0.87
CA PRO A 296 -15.72 -12.53 -2.08
C PRO A 296 -16.71 -12.12 -3.16
N GLU A 297 -17.83 -11.48 -2.80
CA GLU A 297 -18.88 -11.11 -3.73
C GLU A 297 -18.37 -10.18 -4.81
N LEU A 298 -18.76 -10.43 -6.06
CA LEU A 298 -18.46 -9.54 -7.18
C LEU A 298 -19.41 -8.36 -7.16
N GLU A 299 -18.87 -7.17 -7.36
CA GLU A 299 -19.62 -5.95 -7.56
C GLU A 299 -20.39 -6.02 -8.89
N ALA A 300 -21.62 -5.50 -8.90
CA ALA A 300 -22.36 -5.35 -10.15
C ALA A 300 -21.67 -4.30 -11.04
N GLN A 301 -21.32 -4.67 -12.28
CA GLN A 301 -20.63 -3.76 -13.22
C GLN A 301 -21.38 -2.44 -13.42
N ASP A 302 -22.71 -2.47 -13.51
CA ASP A 302 -23.52 -1.24 -13.64
C ASP A 302 -23.39 -0.33 -12.41
N SER A 303 -23.15 -0.89 -11.23
CA SER A 303 -22.85 -0.09 -10.04
C SER A 303 -21.49 0.59 -10.15
N LEU A 304 -20.47 -0.12 -10.64
CA LEU A 304 -19.14 0.45 -10.88
C LEU A 304 -19.22 1.59 -11.91
N LEU A 305 -19.95 1.40 -13.01
CA LEU A 305 -20.14 2.42 -14.04
C LEU A 305 -20.79 3.69 -13.47
N ARG A 306 -21.85 3.54 -12.65
CA ARG A 306 -22.49 4.71 -12.00
C ARG A 306 -21.54 5.43 -11.04
N ARG A 307 -20.71 4.70 -10.28
CA ARG A 307 -19.72 5.29 -9.38
C ARG A 307 -18.61 6.02 -10.14
N ILE A 308 -18.17 5.50 -11.28
CA ILE A 308 -17.19 6.17 -12.14
C ILE A 308 -17.81 7.45 -12.74
N ASP A 309 -19.08 7.41 -13.20
CA ASP A 309 -19.80 8.61 -13.68
C ASP A 309 -19.93 9.68 -12.58
N GLU A 310 -20.24 9.28 -11.35
CA GLU A 310 -20.28 10.19 -10.20
C GLU A 310 -18.93 10.86 -9.95
N ALA A 311 -17.84 10.09 -9.94
CA ALA A 311 -16.49 10.62 -9.73
C ALA A 311 -16.06 11.55 -10.88
N SER A 312 -16.52 11.28 -12.12
CA SER A 312 -16.19 12.08 -13.31
C SER A 312 -16.75 13.52 -13.27
N ARG A 313 -17.69 13.81 -12.36
CA ARG A 313 -18.18 15.18 -12.11
C ARG A 313 -17.14 16.08 -11.44
N TYR A 314 -16.15 15.48 -10.79
CA TYR A 314 -15.08 16.17 -10.06
C TYR A 314 -13.74 16.12 -10.79
N VAL A 315 -13.42 14.98 -11.41
CA VAL A 315 -12.15 14.73 -12.10
C VAL A 315 -12.45 14.27 -13.53
N PRO A 316 -11.81 14.85 -14.57
CA PRO A 316 -12.03 14.42 -15.94
C PRO A 316 -11.89 12.90 -16.11
N LEU A 317 -12.74 12.27 -16.92
CA LEU A 317 -12.75 10.82 -17.10
C LEU A 317 -11.39 10.27 -17.55
N ASP A 318 -10.65 11.03 -18.36
CA ASP A 318 -9.31 10.67 -18.84
C ASP A 318 -8.25 10.66 -17.71
N ASN A 319 -8.56 11.32 -16.60
CA ASN A 319 -7.71 11.32 -15.38
C ASN A 319 -8.21 10.31 -14.32
N LEU A 320 -9.21 9.48 -14.66
CA LEU A 320 -9.71 8.42 -13.80
C LEU A 320 -9.24 7.05 -14.29
N ALA A 321 -9.02 6.16 -13.33
CA ALA A 321 -8.79 4.74 -13.57
C ALA A 321 -9.52 3.91 -12.51
N LEU A 322 -9.59 2.60 -12.72
CA LEU A 322 -10.26 1.66 -11.82
C LEU A 322 -9.27 0.65 -11.25
N SER A 323 -9.40 0.34 -9.97
CA SER A 323 -8.65 -0.73 -9.30
C SER A 323 -9.45 -1.41 -8.20
N PRO A 324 -8.97 -2.53 -7.64
CA PRO A 324 -9.35 -2.96 -6.32
C PRO A 324 -9.00 -1.90 -5.26
N GLN A 325 -9.75 -1.88 -4.14
CA GLN A 325 -9.56 -0.87 -3.09
C GLN A 325 -8.20 -0.98 -2.38
N CYS A 326 -7.58 -2.14 -2.37
CA CYS A 326 -6.27 -2.44 -1.78
C CYS A 326 -5.69 -3.71 -2.43
N GLY A 327 -4.52 -4.19 -1.98
CA GLY A 327 -4.05 -5.53 -2.28
C GLY A 327 -4.93 -6.61 -1.64
N PHE A 328 -4.95 -7.81 -2.21
CA PHE A 328 -5.69 -8.96 -1.67
C PHE A 328 -4.99 -9.58 -0.45
N ALA A 329 -3.73 -9.26 -0.22
CA ALA A 329 -2.96 -9.75 0.91
C ALA A 329 -1.90 -8.74 1.36
N SER A 330 -2.20 -7.96 2.37
CA SER A 330 -1.22 -7.06 3.02
C SER A 330 -0.28 -7.79 3.99
N SER A 331 -0.62 -9.03 4.35
CA SER A 331 0.18 -9.97 5.14
C SER A 331 0.16 -11.35 4.50
N LEU A 332 0.98 -12.27 5.02
CA LEU A 332 1.11 -13.63 4.50
C LEU A 332 -0.23 -14.39 4.45
N GLU A 333 -1.09 -14.18 5.44
CA GLU A 333 -2.39 -14.88 5.54
C GLU A 333 -3.37 -14.45 4.45
N GLY A 334 -3.27 -13.20 3.97
CA GLY A 334 -4.19 -12.64 3.00
C GLY A 334 -5.59 -12.37 3.53
N ASN A 335 -6.45 -11.87 2.66
CA ASN A 335 -7.86 -11.62 2.95
C ASN A 335 -8.70 -12.90 2.81
N LEU A 336 -9.96 -12.84 3.25
CA LEU A 336 -10.88 -13.99 3.31
C LEU A 336 -11.55 -14.24 1.95
N LEU A 337 -10.74 -14.41 0.92
CA LEU A 337 -11.11 -14.76 -0.44
C LEU A 337 -10.27 -15.94 -0.93
N THR A 338 -10.77 -16.64 -1.92
CA THR A 338 -10.02 -17.64 -2.69
C THR A 338 -9.20 -16.98 -3.81
N GLU A 339 -8.23 -17.72 -4.34
CA GLU A 339 -7.48 -17.26 -5.52
C GLU A 339 -8.39 -17.08 -6.75
N ASP A 340 -9.42 -17.92 -6.92
CA ASP A 340 -10.35 -17.78 -8.03
C ASP A 340 -11.20 -16.53 -7.91
N GLU A 341 -11.73 -16.22 -6.74
CA GLU A 341 -12.46 -14.97 -6.47
C GLU A 341 -11.58 -13.75 -6.69
N GLN A 342 -10.32 -13.77 -6.27
CA GLN A 342 -9.35 -12.73 -6.59
C GLN A 342 -9.26 -12.48 -8.09
N TRP A 343 -9.08 -13.54 -8.88
CA TRP A 343 -8.94 -13.41 -10.32
C TRP A 343 -10.22 -13.00 -11.02
N GLN A 344 -11.40 -13.41 -10.53
CA GLN A 344 -12.69 -12.92 -11.02
C GLN A 344 -12.85 -11.42 -10.77
N LYS A 345 -12.43 -10.91 -9.61
CA LYS A 345 -12.41 -9.46 -9.32
C LYS A 345 -11.45 -8.70 -10.24
N LEU A 346 -10.28 -9.23 -10.51
CA LEU A 346 -9.33 -8.63 -11.45
C LEU A 346 -9.86 -8.66 -12.90
N GLN A 347 -10.58 -9.70 -13.31
CA GLN A 347 -11.31 -9.73 -14.58
C GLN A 347 -12.37 -8.64 -14.63
N LEU A 348 -13.14 -8.45 -13.54
CA LEU A 348 -14.16 -7.39 -13.47
C LEU A 348 -13.53 -5.99 -13.62
N VAL A 349 -12.32 -5.75 -13.06
CA VAL A 349 -11.56 -4.50 -13.27
C VAL A 349 -11.34 -4.27 -14.75
N THR A 350 -10.74 -5.25 -15.46
CA THR A 350 -10.38 -5.08 -16.87
C THR A 350 -11.60 -4.98 -17.78
N ASP A 351 -12.65 -5.75 -17.52
CA ASP A 351 -13.89 -5.70 -18.31
C ASP A 351 -14.61 -4.36 -18.13
N THR A 352 -14.60 -3.79 -16.92
CA THR A 352 -15.18 -2.48 -16.65
C THR A 352 -14.32 -1.38 -17.27
N ALA A 353 -12.99 -1.46 -17.16
CA ALA A 353 -12.08 -0.51 -17.77
C ALA A 353 -12.23 -0.46 -19.31
N ARG A 354 -12.32 -1.62 -19.97
CA ARG A 354 -12.58 -1.68 -21.41
C ARG A 354 -13.89 -1.00 -21.80
N LYS A 355 -14.94 -1.16 -21.00
CA LYS A 355 -16.25 -0.56 -21.26
C LYS A 355 -16.25 0.96 -21.10
N VAL A 356 -15.45 1.50 -20.18
CA VAL A 356 -15.39 2.95 -19.90
C VAL A 356 -14.38 3.66 -20.79
N TRP A 357 -13.17 3.12 -20.95
CA TRP A 357 -12.04 3.79 -21.61
C TRP A 357 -11.60 3.14 -22.92
N ASN A 358 -12.25 2.06 -23.36
CA ASN A 358 -11.86 1.24 -24.52
C ASN A 358 -10.42 0.67 -24.42
N THR A 359 -9.85 0.62 -23.22
CA THR A 359 -8.49 0.14 -22.92
C THR A 359 -8.42 -0.43 -21.49
N THR A 360 -7.33 -1.10 -21.21
CA THR A 360 -7.03 -1.62 -19.87
C THR A 360 -5.72 -1.08 -19.37
#